data_24878985b2712b19caa528772dac6091
#
_entry.id   24878985b2712b19caa528772dac6091
#
_cell.length_a   1.000
_cell.length_b   1.000
_cell.length_c   1.000
_cell.angle_alpha   90.00
_cell.angle_beta   90.00
_cell.angle_gamma   90.00
#
_symmetry.space_group_name_H-M   'P 1'
#
loop_
_entity.id
_entity.type
_entity.pdbx_description
1 polymer ?
#
loop_
_entity_poly.entity_id
_entity_poly.type
_entity_poly.pdbx_seq_one_letter_code
_entity_poly.pdbx_strand_id
1 'polypeptide(L)'
;MDRRKPTVQMLGRYQPWHDGHTELFKRAHSKTGQVVIMIRDTGEDHHKSTDMHIALEKCGYVHGKDYEVMDVPNIVNITYGRDVGYKIEQESFTKDIEDISATEIRNKVDPWFKVK
;
A
#
# COMPACT_ATOMS: atom_id res chain seq x y z
N MET A 1 -1.10 7.21 -15.75
CA MET A 1 -2.18 6.38 -15.22
C MET A 1 -3.51 6.95 -15.64
N ASP A 2 -4.42 6.12 -16.06
CA ASP A 2 -5.74 6.57 -16.50
C ASP A 2 -6.70 6.53 -15.32
N ARG A 3 -7.14 7.70 -14.87
CA ARG A 3 -7.96 7.81 -13.67
C ARG A 3 -9.36 7.20 -13.81
N ARG A 4 -9.80 6.96 -15.03
CA ARG A 4 -11.12 6.38 -15.28
C ARG A 4 -11.11 4.85 -15.27
N LYS A 5 -9.94 4.25 -15.35
CA LYS A 5 -9.84 2.79 -15.34
C LYS A 5 -9.84 2.25 -13.94
N PRO A 6 -10.26 1.01 -13.76
CA PRO A 6 -10.20 0.38 -12.44
C PRO A 6 -8.82 0.48 -11.85
N THR A 7 -8.77 0.85 -10.59
CA THR A 7 -7.52 1.12 -9.88
C THR A 7 -7.59 0.48 -8.51
N VAL A 8 -6.48 -0.13 -8.09
CA VAL A 8 -6.38 -0.67 -6.74
C VAL A 8 -5.78 0.39 -5.83
N GLN A 9 -6.31 0.49 -4.62
CA GLN A 9 -5.81 1.39 -3.60
C GLN A 9 -4.99 0.60 -2.60
N MET A 10 -3.78 1.09 -2.31
CA MET A 10 -2.97 0.59 -1.20
C MET A 10 -2.85 1.70 -0.18
N LEU A 11 -3.33 1.47 1.04
CA LEU A 11 -3.31 2.47 2.10
C LEU A 11 -2.40 2.00 3.22
N GLY A 12 -1.43 2.80 3.62
CA GLY A 12 -0.55 2.45 4.71
C GLY A 12 0.42 3.55 5.04
N ARG A 13 1.29 3.29 6.01
CA ARG A 13 2.32 4.25 6.41
C ARG A 13 3.55 4.14 5.54
N TYR A 14 3.95 2.91 5.22
CA TYR A 14 5.13 2.62 4.38
C TYR A 14 6.41 3.28 4.90
N GLN A 15 6.64 3.15 6.18
CA GLN A 15 7.80 3.71 6.85
C GLN A 15 8.50 2.64 7.64
N PRO A 16 9.46 1.97 7.05
CA PRO A 16 9.94 2.13 5.66
C PRO A 16 9.18 1.25 4.70
N TRP A 17 9.34 1.51 3.43
CA TRP A 17 8.92 0.58 2.39
C TRP A 17 9.89 -0.61 2.42
N HIS A 18 9.34 -1.81 2.38
CA HIS A 18 10.16 -3.02 2.43
C HIS A 18 9.64 -4.06 1.45
N ASP A 19 10.31 -5.21 1.40
CA ASP A 19 9.98 -6.23 0.40
C ASP A 19 8.55 -6.74 0.50
N GLY A 20 8.00 -6.78 1.70
CA GLY A 20 6.60 -7.14 1.88
C GLY A 20 5.66 -6.18 1.17
N HIS A 21 5.97 -4.89 1.21
CA HIS A 21 5.17 -3.88 0.51
C HIS A 21 5.30 -4.04 -1.00
N THR A 22 6.49 -4.39 -1.47
CA THR A 22 6.70 -4.64 -2.91
C THR A 22 5.85 -5.82 -3.37
N GLU A 23 5.80 -6.89 -2.59
CA GLU A 23 4.98 -8.04 -2.94
C GLU A 23 3.51 -7.70 -2.93
N LEU A 24 3.08 -6.91 -1.95
CA LEU A 24 1.69 -6.44 -1.91
C LEU A 24 1.37 -5.63 -3.15
N PHE A 25 2.28 -4.76 -3.56
CA PHE A 25 2.09 -3.96 -4.76
C PHE A 25 1.96 -4.85 -6.00
N LYS A 26 2.80 -5.86 -6.12
CA LYS A 26 2.71 -6.76 -7.27
C LYS A 26 1.36 -7.42 -7.37
N ARG A 27 0.81 -7.84 -6.23
CA ARG A 27 -0.52 -8.45 -6.22
C ARG A 27 -1.59 -7.45 -6.55
N ALA A 28 -1.49 -6.24 -6.00
CA ALA A 28 -2.46 -5.19 -6.30
C ALA A 28 -2.44 -4.84 -7.78
N HIS A 29 -1.24 -4.67 -8.33
CA HIS A 29 -1.09 -4.31 -9.73
C HIS A 29 -1.64 -5.38 -10.67
N SER A 30 -1.51 -6.64 -10.29
CA SER A 30 -2.00 -7.73 -11.13
C SER A 30 -3.52 -7.73 -11.27
N LYS A 31 -4.23 -7.03 -10.39
CA LYS A 31 -5.69 -7.03 -10.41
C LYS A 31 -6.25 -6.07 -11.47
N THR A 32 -5.63 -4.92 -11.65
CA THR A 32 -6.16 -3.90 -12.55
C THR A 32 -5.13 -3.27 -13.47
N GLY A 33 -3.85 -3.47 -13.20
CA GLY A 33 -2.79 -2.87 -13.99
C GLY A 33 -2.38 -1.48 -13.55
N GLN A 34 -3.02 -0.92 -12.54
CA GLN A 34 -2.60 0.35 -11.99
C GLN A 34 -3.02 0.46 -10.53
N VAL A 35 -2.20 1.15 -9.74
CA VAL A 35 -2.35 1.22 -8.29
C VAL A 35 -2.15 2.65 -7.83
N VAL A 36 -2.97 3.11 -6.90
CA VAL A 36 -2.68 4.34 -6.17
C VAL A 36 -2.18 3.97 -4.79
N ILE A 37 -1.00 4.46 -4.44
CA ILE A 37 -0.40 4.21 -3.14
C ILE A 37 -0.68 5.42 -2.26
N MET A 38 -1.49 5.24 -1.24
CA MET A 38 -1.90 6.31 -0.35
C MET A 38 -1.12 6.21 0.94
N ILE A 39 -0.31 7.22 1.20
CA ILE A 39 0.55 7.25 2.38
C ILE A 39 -0.16 8.00 3.48
N ARG A 40 -0.44 7.29 4.56
CA ARG A 40 -1.21 7.81 5.68
C ARG A 40 -0.33 8.68 6.56
N ASP A 41 -0.79 9.87 6.86
CA ASP A 41 -0.05 10.81 7.71
C ASP A 41 -0.29 10.49 9.18
N THR A 42 0.74 10.02 9.86
CA THR A 42 0.66 9.68 11.27
C THR A 42 1.49 10.63 12.13
N GLY A 43 1.94 11.75 11.57
CA GLY A 43 2.70 12.73 12.31
C GLY A 43 4.18 12.50 12.36
N GLU A 44 4.66 11.41 11.78
CA GLU A 44 6.08 11.12 11.73
C GLU A 44 6.65 11.48 10.38
N ASP A 45 7.98 11.57 10.32
CA ASP A 45 8.63 11.86 9.06
C ASP A 45 8.36 10.75 8.07
N HIS A 46 7.59 11.05 7.06
CA HIS A 46 7.21 10.07 6.06
C HIS A 46 7.83 10.35 4.70
N HIS A 47 8.94 11.06 4.66
CA HIS A 47 9.60 11.38 3.40
C HIS A 47 10.49 10.23 2.93
N LYS A 48 9.94 9.03 2.96
CA LYS A 48 10.68 7.85 2.56
C LYS A 48 10.15 7.25 1.27
N SER A 49 9.39 8.02 0.52
CA SER A 49 8.86 7.54 -0.75
C SER A 49 9.97 7.22 -1.75
N THR A 50 11.16 7.77 -1.55
CA THR A 50 12.30 7.46 -2.40
C THR A 50 12.59 5.95 -2.41
N ASP A 51 12.56 5.32 -1.23
CA ASP A 51 12.81 3.89 -1.15
C ASP A 51 11.76 3.10 -1.93
N MET A 52 10.50 3.53 -1.84
CA MET A 52 9.41 2.92 -2.57
C MET A 52 9.64 3.03 -4.08
N HIS A 53 9.98 4.22 -4.56
CA HIS A 53 10.21 4.42 -5.98
C HIS A 53 11.36 3.57 -6.48
N ILE A 54 12.45 3.51 -5.73
CA ILE A 54 13.60 2.69 -6.12
C ILE A 54 13.20 1.22 -6.20
N ALA A 55 12.48 0.74 -5.21
CA ALA A 55 12.08 -0.67 -5.18
C ALA A 55 11.17 -1.01 -6.36
N LEU A 56 10.20 -0.16 -6.66
CA LEU A 56 9.25 -0.43 -7.74
C LEU A 56 9.90 -0.30 -9.09
N GLU A 57 10.80 0.67 -9.26
CA GLU A 57 11.51 0.82 -10.53
C GLU A 57 12.42 -0.37 -10.82
N LYS A 58 13.03 -0.93 -9.79
CA LYS A 58 13.84 -2.12 -9.98
C LYS A 58 13.02 -3.30 -10.48
N CYS A 59 11.74 -3.31 -10.17
CA CYS A 59 10.83 -4.36 -10.63
C CYS A 59 10.22 -4.05 -11.99
N GLY A 60 10.54 -2.92 -12.57
CA GLY A 60 10.05 -2.56 -13.90
C GLY A 60 8.79 -1.72 -13.91
N TYR A 61 8.31 -1.27 -12.78
CA TYR A 61 7.12 -0.43 -12.72
C TYR A 61 7.47 1.03 -12.92
N VAL A 62 6.59 1.77 -13.57
CA VAL A 62 6.83 3.17 -13.96
C VAL A 62 5.87 4.08 -13.24
N HIS A 63 6.41 5.04 -12.51
CA HIS A 63 5.61 6.06 -11.81
C HIS A 63 4.83 6.88 -12.83
N GLY A 64 3.56 7.07 -12.57
CA GLY A 64 2.68 7.78 -13.47
C GLY A 64 1.99 6.89 -14.48
N LYS A 65 2.50 5.69 -14.70
CA LYS A 65 1.88 4.71 -15.59
C LYS A 65 1.30 3.56 -14.80
N ASP A 66 2.13 2.92 -13.98
CA ASP A 66 1.72 1.75 -13.21
C ASP A 66 1.20 2.14 -11.84
N TYR A 67 1.64 3.27 -11.31
CA TYR A 67 1.22 3.70 -10.00
C TYR A 67 1.32 5.21 -9.82
N GLU A 68 0.54 5.71 -8.88
CA GLU A 68 0.61 7.08 -8.38
C GLU A 68 0.73 7.04 -6.87
N VAL A 69 1.27 8.11 -6.30
CA VAL A 69 1.45 8.22 -4.86
C VAL A 69 0.70 9.43 -4.35
N MET A 70 -0.05 9.26 -3.28
CA MET A 70 -0.80 10.35 -2.66
C MET A 70 -0.55 10.35 -1.17
N ASP A 71 -0.31 11.54 -0.61
CA ASP A 71 -0.33 11.72 0.82
C ASP A 71 -1.76 11.97 1.26
N VAL A 72 -2.20 11.24 2.27
CA VAL A 72 -3.58 11.33 2.75
C VAL A 72 -3.60 11.50 4.26
N PRO A 73 -4.71 11.99 4.82
CA PRO A 73 -4.83 12.07 6.28
C PRO A 73 -4.68 10.71 6.94
N ASN A 74 -4.66 10.72 8.25
CA ASN A 74 -4.54 9.48 9.04
C ASN A 74 -5.85 8.69 8.98
N ILE A 75 -6.09 8.05 7.86
CA ILE A 75 -7.32 7.30 7.61
C ILE A 75 -7.29 6.00 8.39
N VAL A 76 -8.28 5.79 9.23
CA VAL A 76 -8.39 4.57 10.04
C VAL A 76 -9.69 3.83 9.82
N ASN A 77 -10.53 4.32 8.92
CA ASN A 77 -11.82 3.69 8.65
C ASN A 77 -12.19 3.92 7.20
N ILE A 78 -12.73 2.89 6.57
CA ILE A 78 -13.23 2.97 5.20
C ILE A 78 -14.72 2.63 5.28
N THR A 79 -15.56 3.65 5.12
CA THR A 79 -17.01 3.50 5.26
C THR A 79 -17.67 3.78 3.92
N TYR A 80 -18.57 2.89 3.51
CA TYR A 80 -19.35 3.10 2.31
C TYR A 80 -20.77 2.63 2.56
N GLY A 81 -21.72 3.29 1.88
CA GLY A 81 -23.13 3.02 2.15
C GLY A 81 -23.75 1.99 1.22
N ARG A 82 -23.32 1.95 0.00
CA ARG A 82 -23.88 1.05 -1.00
C ARG A 82 -22.76 0.31 -1.71
N ASP A 83 -23.00 -0.97 -1.97
CA ASP A 83 -22.06 -1.75 -2.74
C ASP A 83 -22.10 -1.31 -4.20
N VAL A 84 -21.05 -0.67 -4.65
CA VAL A 84 -20.95 -0.16 -6.02
C VAL A 84 -19.76 -0.77 -6.75
N GLY A 85 -19.44 -2.01 -6.42
CA GLY A 85 -18.38 -2.71 -7.10
C GLY A 85 -17.03 -2.64 -6.42
N TYR A 86 -16.98 -2.10 -5.21
CA TYR A 86 -15.73 -2.11 -4.46
C TYR A 86 -15.44 -3.50 -3.91
N LYS A 87 -14.18 -3.83 -3.87
CA LYS A 87 -13.70 -5.01 -3.14
C LYS A 87 -12.72 -4.53 -2.10
N ILE A 88 -12.88 -5.01 -0.88
CA ILE A 88 -11.95 -4.73 0.20
C ILE A 88 -11.30 -6.06 0.54
N GLU A 89 -10.03 -6.18 0.18
CA GLU A 89 -9.34 -7.47 0.26
C GLU A 89 -8.09 -7.36 1.12
N GLN A 90 -7.88 -8.39 1.90
CA GLN A 90 -6.64 -8.55 2.64
C GLN A 90 -5.82 -9.62 1.95
N GLU A 91 -4.58 -9.27 1.59
CA GLU A 91 -3.69 -10.22 0.95
C GLU A 91 -2.91 -10.98 2.01
N SER A 92 -2.80 -12.28 1.79
CA SER A 92 -2.02 -13.14 2.68
C SER A 92 -0.76 -13.58 1.95
N PHE A 93 0.35 -13.53 2.67
CA PHE A 93 1.65 -13.90 2.11
C PHE A 93 2.18 -15.14 2.81
N THR A 94 3.32 -15.63 2.31
CA THR A 94 4.01 -16.70 3.01
C THR A 94 4.44 -16.18 4.39
N LYS A 95 4.65 -17.11 5.29
CA LYS A 95 5.02 -16.74 6.64
C LYS A 95 6.29 -15.90 6.68
N ASP A 96 7.25 -16.19 5.82
CA ASP A 96 8.49 -15.43 5.80
C ASP A 96 8.25 -13.97 5.51
N ILE A 97 7.41 -13.68 4.55
CA ILE A 97 7.11 -12.29 4.19
C ILE A 97 6.31 -11.62 5.29
N GLU A 98 5.37 -12.33 5.87
CA GLU A 98 4.56 -11.77 6.95
C GLU A 98 5.40 -11.46 8.17
N ASP A 99 6.37 -12.32 8.49
CA ASP A 99 7.24 -12.07 9.61
C ASP A 99 8.06 -10.81 9.42
N ILE A 100 8.59 -10.61 8.22
CA ILE A 100 9.35 -9.40 7.93
C ILE A 100 8.48 -8.16 8.12
N SER A 101 7.29 -8.18 7.57
CA SER A 101 6.45 -6.98 7.56
C SER A 101 5.72 -6.75 8.88
N ALA A 102 5.34 -7.80 9.57
CA ALA A 102 4.43 -7.66 10.70
C ALA A 102 5.13 -7.46 12.02
N THR A 103 6.12 -8.30 12.31
CA THR A 103 6.60 -8.39 13.66
C THR A 103 7.32 -7.15 14.13
N GLU A 104 8.29 -6.71 13.36
CA GLU A 104 9.15 -5.63 13.84
C GLU A 104 8.60 -4.26 13.57
N ILE A 105 7.86 -4.09 12.50
CA ILE A 105 7.43 -2.77 12.08
C ILE A 105 6.05 -2.46 12.60
N ARG A 106 5.08 -3.28 12.27
CA ARG A 106 3.69 -2.97 12.62
C ARG A 106 3.41 -2.98 14.10
N ASN A 107 3.99 -3.94 14.80
CA ASN A 107 3.72 -4.05 16.23
C ASN A 107 4.21 -2.85 17.01
N LYS A 108 5.21 -2.19 16.50
CA LYS A 108 5.80 -1.06 17.20
C LYS A 108 5.18 0.27 16.84
N VAL A 109 4.69 0.42 15.62
CA VAL A 109 4.36 1.74 15.13
C VAL A 109 2.92 1.94 14.74
N ASP A 110 2.18 0.86 14.46
CA ASP A 110 0.82 1.05 13.98
C ASP A 110 -0.11 -0.05 14.50
N PRO A 111 -0.79 0.22 15.63
CA PRO A 111 -1.68 -0.76 16.21
C PRO A 111 -2.87 -1.12 15.34
N TRP A 112 -3.20 -0.29 14.35
CA TRP A 112 -4.33 -0.59 13.47
C TRP A 112 -4.11 -1.83 12.64
N PHE A 113 -2.88 -2.19 12.37
CA PHE A 113 -2.59 -3.43 11.68
C PHE A 113 -2.96 -4.65 12.49
N LYS A 114 -2.99 -4.52 13.80
CA LYS A 114 -3.29 -5.64 14.68
C LYS A 114 -4.76 -5.95 14.77
N VAL A 115 -5.58 -5.03 14.36
CA VAL A 115 -7.03 -5.21 14.42
C VAL A 115 -7.48 -6.33 13.51
N LYS A 116 -6.73 -6.57 12.49
CA LYS A 116 -7.02 -7.65 11.58
C LYS A 116 -6.48 -8.95 12.11
#